data_0112b1e7d384cd59727e7e826e70a121
#
_entry.id   0112b1e7d384cd59727e7e826e70a121
#
_cell.length_a   1.000
_cell.length_b   1.000
_cell.length_c   1.000
_cell.angle_alpha   90.00
_cell.angle_beta   90.00
_cell.angle_gamma   90.00
#
_symmetry.space_group_name_H-M   'P 1'
#
loop_
_entity.id
_entity.type
_entity.pdbx_description
1 polymer ?
#
loop_
_entity_poly.entity_id
_entity_poly.type
_entity_poly.pdbx_seq_one_letter_code
_entity_poly.pdbx_strand_id
1 'polypeptide(L)'
;MKKRIWIVLFAFILCLCISAPAFAQDASGFAGDKDRVVDDADLLSASEEAALRKKLEEIRVRQKMDIVIVTAKTLNGATPASYADDTYDYNGYGYGNNRDGLLLLISMEDRDWYISTTGYGITAFTDAGIQYIGNKIKEHLSDGDYDAAFNSFAELCDDFITKARDGKPYDSGNMPKEPMKKGWILAAIIIGFLLSFITVGTMKSKLKTVRFQPMASSYMKAGSMNITESRDMFLYNTVTRTAKPKDNDSGGGSSTHSSSSGTSHGGGGGKF
;
A
#
# COMPACT_ATOMS: atom_id res chain seq x y z
N MET A 1 -26.06 56.57 21.80
CA MET A 1 -24.81 55.79 22.04
C MET A 1 -24.90 54.37 21.46
N LYS A 2 -25.97 53.62 21.62
CA LYS A 2 -26.07 52.23 21.13
C LYS A 2 -25.84 52.06 19.61
N LYS A 3 -26.39 52.94 18.75
CA LYS A 3 -26.19 52.87 17.29
C LYS A 3 -24.73 53.05 16.84
N ARG A 4 -23.93 53.88 17.54
CA ARG A 4 -22.51 54.09 17.23
C ARG A 4 -21.65 52.90 17.59
N ILE A 5 -22.02 52.17 18.64
CA ILE A 5 -21.31 50.93 19.05
C ILE A 5 -21.52 49.83 18.00
N TRP A 6 -22.71 49.71 17.45
CA TRP A 6 -23.01 48.72 16.40
C TRP A 6 -22.28 49.03 15.09
N ILE A 7 -22.12 50.29 14.74
CA ILE A 7 -21.34 50.67 13.53
C ILE A 7 -19.86 50.36 13.72
N VAL A 8 -19.29 50.60 14.89
CA VAL A 8 -17.89 50.28 15.19
C VAL A 8 -17.67 48.76 15.23
N LEU A 9 -18.64 48.00 15.80
CA LEU A 9 -18.58 46.55 15.83
C LEU A 9 -18.66 45.95 14.40
N PHE A 10 -19.53 46.51 13.55
CA PHE A 10 -19.68 46.08 12.16
C PHE A 10 -18.42 46.42 11.32
N ALA A 11 -17.80 47.57 11.55
CA ALA A 11 -16.55 47.96 10.92
C ALA A 11 -15.39 47.07 11.38
N PHE A 12 -15.36 46.64 12.64
CA PHE A 12 -14.35 45.74 13.17
C PHE A 12 -14.48 44.30 12.60
N ILE A 13 -15.72 43.81 12.44
CA ILE A 13 -16.00 42.51 11.79
C ILE A 13 -15.62 42.57 10.30
N LEU A 14 -15.88 43.69 9.61
CA LEU A 14 -15.53 43.88 8.21
C LEU A 14 -14.02 43.92 8.02
N CYS A 15 -13.24 44.52 8.94
CA CYS A 15 -11.78 44.49 8.93
C CYS A 15 -11.19 43.11 9.20
N LEU A 16 -11.83 42.26 10.01
CA LEU A 16 -11.41 40.87 10.27
C LEU A 16 -11.64 39.98 9.06
N CYS A 17 -12.59 40.29 8.18
CA CYS A 17 -12.84 39.50 6.95
C CYS A 17 -11.87 39.82 5.82
N ILE A 18 -11.04 40.85 5.91
CA ILE A 18 -10.08 41.26 4.84
C ILE A 18 -8.67 40.75 5.12
N SER A 19 -8.41 40.14 6.26
CA SER A 19 -7.17 39.40 6.49
C SER A 19 -7.28 37.94 5.99
N ALA A 20 -7.67 37.77 4.72
CA ALA A 20 -7.21 36.61 3.99
C ALA A 20 -5.67 36.73 3.93
N PRO A 21 -4.89 35.80 4.48
CA PRO A 21 -3.48 35.77 4.14
C PRO A 21 -3.44 35.65 2.62
N ALA A 22 -3.02 36.71 1.94
CA ALA A 22 -2.45 36.57 0.63
C ALA A 22 -1.25 35.65 0.85
N PHE A 23 -1.44 34.33 0.65
CA PHE A 23 -0.34 33.51 0.27
C PHE A 23 0.10 34.10 -1.05
N ALA A 24 1.00 35.07 -0.96
CA ALA A 24 1.87 35.42 -2.05
C ALA A 24 2.50 34.08 -2.43
N GLN A 25 1.99 33.52 -3.50
CA GLN A 25 2.62 32.42 -4.18
C GLN A 25 3.96 33.00 -4.60
N ASP A 26 4.99 32.73 -3.80
CA ASP A 26 6.38 32.95 -4.23
C ASP A 26 6.59 32.05 -5.44
N ALA A 27 6.20 32.58 -6.60
CA ALA A 27 6.59 32.09 -7.91
C ALA A 27 8.06 32.38 -8.20
N SER A 28 8.84 32.72 -7.18
CA SER A 28 10.24 33.06 -7.27
C SER A 28 11.05 32.18 -6.34
N GLY A 29 11.48 31.02 -6.81
CA GLY A 29 12.38 30.24 -5.98
C GLY A 29 12.91 28.95 -6.54
N PHE A 30 12.48 28.54 -7.72
CA PHE A 30 13.05 27.35 -8.34
C PHE A 30 13.91 27.66 -9.58
N ALA A 31 14.63 28.80 -9.58
CA ALA A 31 15.66 29.06 -10.57
C ALA A 31 16.77 28.03 -10.37
N GLY A 32 16.68 26.88 -11.07
CA GLY A 32 17.64 25.79 -11.04
C GLY A 32 17.08 24.45 -10.62
N ASP A 33 15.84 24.39 -10.21
CA ASP A 33 15.22 23.13 -9.85
C ASP A 33 14.46 22.53 -11.04
N LYS A 34 14.70 21.27 -11.30
CA LYS A 34 14.21 20.54 -12.47
C LYS A 34 12.75 20.17 -12.27
N ASP A 35 11.98 20.20 -13.34
CA ASP A 35 10.59 19.74 -13.29
C ASP A 35 10.55 18.25 -12.99
N ARG A 36 9.77 17.88 -11.97
CA ARG A 36 9.60 16.47 -11.53
C ARG A 36 8.38 15.82 -12.10
N VAL A 37 7.58 16.58 -12.83
CA VAL A 37 6.45 16.07 -13.59
C VAL A 37 6.63 16.52 -15.03
N VAL A 38 7.07 15.60 -15.87
CA VAL A 38 7.26 15.82 -17.30
C VAL A 38 6.16 15.06 -18.04
N ASP A 39 5.10 15.76 -18.39
CA ASP A 39 3.92 15.15 -19.01
C ASP A 39 3.87 15.34 -20.52
N ASP A 40 4.83 14.74 -21.25
CA ASP A 40 4.91 14.82 -22.72
C ASP A 40 3.75 14.09 -23.43
N ALA A 41 3.07 13.20 -22.72
CA ALA A 41 1.92 12.48 -23.25
C ALA A 41 0.60 13.24 -23.06
N ASP A 42 0.61 14.38 -22.32
CA ASP A 42 -0.57 15.23 -22.07
C ASP A 42 -1.71 14.42 -21.36
N LEU A 43 -1.34 13.71 -20.31
CA LEU A 43 -2.26 12.86 -19.54
C LEU A 43 -2.94 13.59 -18.39
N LEU A 44 -2.34 14.69 -17.91
CA LEU A 44 -2.82 15.48 -16.79
C LEU A 44 -3.31 16.87 -17.25
N SER A 45 -4.27 17.40 -16.55
CA SER A 45 -4.60 18.82 -16.67
C SER A 45 -3.52 19.67 -15.97
N ALA A 46 -3.41 20.95 -16.35
CA ALA A 46 -2.46 21.88 -15.74
C ALA A 46 -2.64 22.02 -14.21
N SER A 47 -3.87 21.86 -13.71
CA SER A 47 -4.16 21.89 -12.26
C SER A 47 -3.66 20.66 -11.54
N GLU A 48 -3.83 19.47 -12.15
CA GLU A 48 -3.35 18.19 -11.62
C GLU A 48 -1.83 18.14 -11.61
N GLU A 49 -1.19 18.56 -12.70
CA GLU A 49 0.26 18.68 -12.73
C GLU A 49 0.80 19.61 -11.62
N ALA A 50 0.21 20.80 -11.44
CA ALA A 50 0.65 21.73 -10.41
C ALA A 50 0.49 21.15 -9.00
N ALA A 51 -0.62 20.43 -8.74
CA ALA A 51 -0.85 19.77 -7.47
C ALA A 51 0.15 18.63 -7.23
N LEU A 52 0.41 17.82 -8.27
CA LEU A 52 1.35 16.70 -8.21
C LEU A 52 2.80 17.19 -8.00
N ARG A 53 3.23 18.25 -8.73
CA ARG A 53 4.55 18.89 -8.53
C ARG A 53 4.74 19.33 -7.09
N LYS A 54 3.74 19.99 -6.52
CA LYS A 54 3.79 20.43 -5.13
C LYS A 54 3.94 19.25 -4.17
N LYS A 55 3.16 18.18 -4.37
CA LYS A 55 3.20 16.97 -3.56
C LYS A 55 4.59 16.30 -3.62
N LEU A 56 5.13 16.13 -4.82
CA LEU A 56 6.45 15.54 -5.02
C LEU A 56 7.56 16.38 -4.38
N GLU A 57 7.47 17.70 -4.45
CA GLU A 57 8.44 18.59 -3.79
C GLU A 57 8.36 18.51 -2.26
N GLU A 58 7.17 18.45 -1.69
CA GLU A 58 7.00 18.25 -0.24
C GLU A 58 7.63 16.93 0.22
N ILE A 59 7.42 15.84 -0.53
CA ILE A 59 8.04 14.54 -0.25
C ILE A 59 9.56 14.62 -0.41
N ARG A 60 10.05 15.25 -1.48
CA ARG A 60 11.47 15.42 -1.75
C ARG A 60 12.22 16.13 -0.60
N VAL A 61 11.69 17.25 -0.14
CA VAL A 61 12.30 18.01 0.96
C VAL A 61 12.34 17.22 2.25
N ARG A 62 11.23 16.53 2.57
CA ARG A 62 11.11 15.74 3.78
C ARG A 62 11.97 14.47 3.74
N GLN A 63 11.91 13.74 2.62
CA GLN A 63 12.58 12.47 2.45
C GLN A 63 14.03 12.58 1.94
N LYS A 64 14.46 13.77 1.52
CA LYS A 64 15.78 13.99 0.87
C LYS A 64 16.01 12.96 -0.24
N MET A 65 15.01 12.76 -1.08
CA MET A 65 15.00 11.82 -2.20
C MET A 65 14.21 12.44 -3.34
N ASP A 66 14.71 12.33 -4.56
CA ASP A 66 14.04 12.86 -5.74
C ASP A 66 13.06 11.83 -6.29
N ILE A 67 11.82 12.26 -6.55
CA ILE A 67 10.77 11.44 -7.15
C ILE A 67 10.33 12.16 -8.41
N VAL A 68 10.48 11.48 -9.54
CA VAL A 68 10.21 12.04 -10.86
C VAL A 68 9.15 11.21 -11.57
N ILE A 69 8.22 11.84 -12.26
CA ILE A 69 7.23 11.20 -13.12
C ILE A 69 7.40 11.73 -14.52
N VAL A 70 7.57 10.83 -15.48
CA VAL A 70 7.73 11.15 -16.89
C VAL A 70 6.71 10.35 -17.69
N THR A 71 5.92 11.04 -18.49
CA THR A 71 5.05 10.39 -19.46
C THR A 71 5.58 10.64 -20.88
N ALA A 72 5.52 9.64 -21.73
CA ALA A 72 5.99 9.73 -23.10
C ALA A 72 4.96 9.14 -24.07
N LYS A 73 4.76 9.79 -25.21
CA LYS A 73 3.90 9.25 -26.29
C LYS A 73 4.53 8.04 -26.93
N THR A 74 5.84 8.09 -27.13
CA THR A 74 6.65 7.00 -27.73
C THR A 74 8.05 6.99 -27.11
N LEU A 75 8.68 5.83 -27.07
CA LEU A 75 10.05 5.65 -26.63
C LEU A 75 11.06 5.69 -27.79
N ASN A 76 10.61 5.96 -29.02
CA ASN A 76 11.44 6.03 -30.23
C ASN A 76 12.37 4.79 -30.43
N GLY A 77 11.87 3.61 -30.07
CA GLY A 77 12.59 2.35 -30.18
C GLY A 77 13.54 2.02 -29.02
N ALA A 78 13.64 2.88 -28.01
CA ALA A 78 14.35 2.58 -26.79
C ALA A 78 13.55 1.59 -25.90
N THR A 79 14.24 0.83 -25.07
CA THR A 79 13.53 0.03 -24.05
C THR A 79 13.05 0.94 -22.93
N PRO A 80 11.95 0.59 -22.22
CA PRO A 80 11.49 1.39 -21.07
C PRO A 80 12.59 1.61 -20.02
N ALA A 81 13.42 0.62 -19.79
CA ALA A 81 14.55 0.72 -18.86
C ALA A 81 15.57 1.77 -19.33
N SER A 82 16.08 1.63 -20.56
CA SER A 82 17.10 2.57 -21.03
C SER A 82 16.58 3.99 -21.15
N TYR A 83 15.30 4.17 -21.56
CA TYR A 83 14.68 5.49 -21.64
C TYR A 83 14.56 6.15 -20.27
N ALA A 84 14.11 5.41 -19.28
CA ALA A 84 13.94 5.92 -17.90
C ALA A 84 15.30 6.27 -17.28
N ASP A 85 16.29 5.39 -17.41
CA ASP A 85 17.64 5.59 -16.87
C ASP A 85 18.32 6.78 -17.52
N ASP A 86 18.31 6.84 -18.83
CA ASP A 86 18.93 7.94 -19.59
C ASP A 86 18.22 9.29 -19.28
N THR A 87 16.89 9.27 -19.16
CA THR A 87 16.13 10.46 -18.77
C THR A 87 16.54 10.94 -17.38
N TYR A 88 16.69 10.01 -16.44
CA TYR A 88 17.13 10.34 -15.08
C TYR A 88 18.54 10.92 -15.07
N ASP A 89 19.46 10.28 -15.78
CA ASP A 89 20.88 10.61 -15.77
C ASP A 89 21.18 11.90 -16.51
N TYR A 90 20.73 12.05 -17.76
CA TYR A 90 21.06 13.21 -18.58
C TYR A 90 20.36 14.48 -18.15
N ASN A 91 19.17 14.38 -17.56
CA ASN A 91 18.54 15.53 -16.91
C ASN A 91 19.14 15.82 -15.54
N GLY A 92 20.00 14.92 -15.01
CA GLY A 92 20.71 15.07 -13.74
C GLY A 92 19.75 15.07 -12.56
N TYR A 93 18.69 14.29 -12.57
CA TYR A 93 17.80 14.08 -11.42
C TYR A 93 18.56 13.41 -10.26
N GLY A 94 17.95 13.45 -9.08
CA GLY A 94 18.47 12.84 -7.87
C GLY A 94 18.86 13.85 -6.80
N TYR A 95 18.68 13.46 -5.55
CA TYR A 95 18.97 14.28 -4.40
C TYR A 95 20.42 14.07 -3.92
N GLY A 96 21.13 15.15 -3.72
CA GLY A 96 22.50 15.11 -3.19
C GLY A 96 23.52 14.45 -4.12
N ASN A 97 24.72 14.20 -3.56
CA ASN A 97 25.86 13.69 -4.35
C ASN A 97 25.67 12.24 -4.83
N ASN A 98 24.87 11.44 -4.10
CA ASN A 98 24.58 10.06 -4.47
C ASN A 98 23.46 9.94 -5.49
N ARG A 99 22.81 11.07 -5.84
CA ARG A 99 21.69 11.13 -6.77
C ARG A 99 20.53 10.24 -6.32
N ASP A 100 20.24 10.29 -4.99
CA ASP A 100 19.20 9.45 -4.37
C ASP A 100 17.83 9.78 -4.97
N GLY A 101 17.17 8.76 -5.53
CA GLY A 101 15.83 8.97 -6.10
C GLY A 101 15.31 7.84 -6.96
N LEU A 102 14.19 8.12 -7.61
CA LEU A 102 13.54 7.24 -8.56
C LEU A 102 12.77 8.03 -9.62
N LEU A 103 12.55 7.39 -10.76
CA LEU A 103 11.75 7.90 -11.87
C LEU A 103 10.70 6.87 -12.27
N LEU A 104 9.44 7.27 -12.32
CA LEU A 104 8.37 6.52 -12.97
C LEU A 104 8.23 6.99 -14.42
N LEU A 105 8.41 6.08 -15.35
CA LEU A 105 8.12 6.27 -16.76
C LEU A 105 6.78 5.63 -17.11
N ILE A 106 5.95 6.36 -17.86
CA ILE A 106 4.75 5.83 -18.52
C ILE A 106 4.91 6.03 -20.02
N SER A 107 4.89 4.95 -20.80
CA SER A 107 4.85 4.97 -22.26
C SER A 107 3.45 4.65 -22.76
N MET A 108 2.89 5.54 -23.58
CA MET A 108 1.53 5.36 -24.07
C MET A 108 1.46 4.47 -25.33
N GLU A 109 2.50 4.46 -26.15
CA GLU A 109 2.54 3.65 -27.38
C GLU A 109 2.43 2.16 -27.09
N ASP A 110 3.26 1.66 -26.15
CA ASP A 110 3.30 0.24 -25.77
C ASP A 110 2.51 -0.07 -24.51
N ARG A 111 1.93 0.94 -23.87
CA ARG A 111 1.29 0.86 -22.54
C ARG A 111 2.20 0.22 -21.51
N ASP A 112 3.44 0.70 -21.47
CA ASP A 112 4.46 0.24 -20.54
C ASP A 112 4.64 1.24 -19.39
N TRP A 113 4.86 0.72 -18.20
CA TRP A 113 5.38 1.47 -17.08
C TRP A 113 6.74 0.91 -16.66
N TYR A 114 7.60 1.78 -16.21
CA TYR A 114 8.91 1.41 -15.68
C TYR A 114 9.30 2.33 -14.52
N ILE A 115 9.85 1.75 -13.44
CA ILE A 115 10.42 2.49 -12.33
C ILE A 115 11.93 2.27 -12.35
N SER A 116 12.70 3.34 -12.53
CA SER A 116 14.15 3.35 -12.38
C SER A 116 14.51 3.93 -11.01
N THR A 117 15.48 3.33 -10.32
CA THR A 117 15.92 3.75 -8.97
C THR A 117 17.42 3.99 -8.94
N THR A 118 17.87 4.98 -8.16
CA THR A 118 19.28 5.38 -8.07
C THR A 118 19.65 5.71 -6.63
N GLY A 119 20.92 5.48 -6.27
CA GLY A 119 21.43 5.79 -4.94
C GLY A 119 20.70 5.03 -3.85
N TYR A 120 20.23 5.76 -2.81
CA TYR A 120 19.44 5.16 -1.74
C TYR A 120 18.10 4.59 -2.23
N GLY A 121 17.59 5.04 -3.38
CA GLY A 121 16.40 4.48 -4.01
C GLY A 121 16.52 2.97 -4.27
N ILE A 122 17.70 2.48 -4.64
CA ILE A 122 17.95 1.04 -4.84
C ILE A 122 17.69 0.24 -3.55
N THR A 123 18.05 0.81 -2.42
CA THR A 123 17.81 0.16 -1.10
C THR A 123 16.36 0.29 -0.64
N ALA A 124 15.74 1.44 -0.90
CA ALA A 124 14.38 1.74 -0.46
C ALA A 124 13.31 0.98 -1.26
N PHE A 125 13.59 0.73 -2.54
CA PHE A 125 12.67 0.09 -3.48
C PHE A 125 13.25 -1.21 -3.98
N THR A 126 12.99 -2.30 -3.26
CA THR A 126 13.37 -3.66 -3.69
C THR A 126 12.60 -4.07 -4.94
N ASP A 127 13.04 -5.09 -5.65
CA ASP A 127 12.34 -5.60 -6.83
C ASP A 127 10.88 -5.98 -6.52
N ALA A 128 10.67 -6.61 -5.35
CA ALA A 128 9.32 -6.93 -4.87
C ALA A 128 8.51 -5.67 -4.57
N GLY A 129 9.14 -4.64 -4.01
CA GLY A 129 8.53 -3.34 -3.75
C GLY A 129 8.11 -2.62 -5.01
N ILE A 130 8.96 -2.59 -6.03
CA ILE A 130 8.67 -2.00 -7.34
C ILE A 130 7.48 -2.71 -7.99
N GLN A 131 7.45 -4.04 -7.99
CA GLN A 131 6.31 -4.80 -8.51
C GLN A 131 5.02 -4.54 -7.74
N TYR A 132 5.10 -4.39 -6.41
CA TYR A 132 3.94 -4.03 -5.60
C TYR A 132 3.38 -2.65 -5.99
N ILE A 133 4.25 -1.63 -6.09
CA ILE A 133 3.87 -0.27 -6.50
C ILE A 133 3.25 -0.30 -7.91
N GLY A 134 3.92 -0.95 -8.87
CA GLY A 134 3.43 -1.10 -10.23
C GLY A 134 2.05 -1.73 -10.31
N ASN A 135 1.82 -2.81 -9.55
CA ASN A 135 0.51 -3.47 -9.50
C ASN A 135 -0.58 -2.56 -8.90
N LYS A 136 -0.22 -1.67 -7.97
CA LYS A 136 -1.17 -0.72 -7.38
C LYS A 136 -1.58 0.39 -8.34
N ILE A 137 -0.63 0.95 -9.07
CA ILE A 137 -0.93 2.02 -10.04
C ILE A 137 -1.55 1.49 -11.33
N LYS A 138 -1.28 0.22 -11.67
CA LYS A 138 -1.73 -0.40 -12.93
C LYS A 138 -3.25 -0.34 -13.12
N GLU A 139 -4.03 -0.54 -12.06
CA GLU A 139 -5.51 -0.49 -12.14
C GLU A 139 -5.96 0.90 -12.62
N HIS A 140 -5.46 1.96 -11.98
CA HIS A 140 -5.75 3.33 -12.36
C HIS A 140 -5.24 3.68 -13.77
N LEU A 141 -4.02 3.25 -14.12
CA LEU A 141 -3.46 3.45 -15.46
C LEU A 141 -4.34 2.79 -16.55
N SER A 142 -4.83 1.57 -16.27
CA SER A 142 -5.68 0.82 -17.20
C SER A 142 -7.04 1.49 -17.41
N ASP A 143 -7.58 2.09 -16.34
CA ASP A 143 -8.86 2.82 -16.36
C ASP A 143 -8.73 4.23 -16.95
N GLY A 144 -7.51 4.71 -17.22
CA GLY A 144 -7.24 6.06 -17.70
C GLY A 144 -7.31 7.13 -16.62
N ASP A 145 -7.34 6.75 -15.35
CA ASP A 145 -7.31 7.65 -14.19
C ASP A 145 -5.85 7.96 -13.80
N TYR A 146 -5.19 8.77 -14.63
CA TYR A 146 -3.77 9.05 -14.48
C TYR A 146 -3.46 9.88 -13.24
N ASP A 147 -4.32 10.83 -12.88
CA ASP A 147 -4.15 11.61 -11.64
C ASP A 147 -4.15 10.70 -10.41
N ALA A 148 -5.12 9.79 -10.29
CA ALA A 148 -5.15 8.83 -9.19
C ALA A 148 -3.93 7.90 -9.21
N ALA A 149 -3.47 7.45 -10.39
CA ALA A 149 -2.28 6.63 -10.53
C ALA A 149 -1.03 7.32 -9.98
N PHE A 150 -0.79 8.57 -10.39
CA PHE A 150 0.40 9.31 -9.99
C PHE A 150 0.35 9.78 -8.52
N ASN A 151 -0.83 10.13 -8.03
CA ASN A 151 -1.01 10.42 -6.61
C ASN A 151 -0.79 9.19 -5.74
N SER A 152 -1.30 8.03 -6.14
CA SER A 152 -1.06 6.75 -5.46
C SER A 152 0.42 6.37 -5.49
N PHE A 153 1.10 6.57 -6.63
CA PHE A 153 2.54 6.36 -6.74
C PHE A 153 3.32 7.22 -5.74
N ALA A 154 3.02 8.52 -5.68
CA ALA A 154 3.70 9.44 -4.77
C ALA A 154 3.53 9.05 -3.30
N GLU A 155 2.31 8.64 -2.90
CA GLU A 155 2.02 8.19 -1.52
C GLU A 155 2.73 6.90 -1.16
N LEU A 156 2.73 5.93 -2.08
CA LEU A 156 3.46 4.67 -1.89
C LEU A 156 4.96 4.90 -1.79
N CYS A 157 5.52 5.76 -2.64
CA CYS A 157 6.94 6.12 -2.56
C CYS A 157 7.30 6.72 -1.19
N ASP A 158 6.47 7.61 -0.65
CA ASP A 158 6.69 8.21 0.66
C ASP A 158 6.69 7.18 1.80
N ASP A 159 5.74 6.25 1.77
CA ASP A 159 5.67 5.15 2.76
C ASP A 159 6.87 4.21 2.65
N PHE A 160 7.26 3.83 1.44
CA PHE A 160 8.41 2.95 1.19
C PHE A 160 9.72 3.58 1.65
N ILE A 161 9.94 4.87 1.34
CA ILE A 161 11.13 5.59 1.80
C ILE A 161 11.15 5.68 3.33
N THR A 162 10.01 5.98 3.94
CA THR A 162 9.89 6.05 5.41
C THR A 162 10.25 4.70 6.04
N LYS A 163 9.72 3.61 5.52
CA LYS A 163 10.02 2.25 5.98
C LYS A 163 11.50 1.87 5.80
N ALA A 164 12.08 2.25 4.68
CA ALA A 164 13.50 1.99 4.44
C ALA A 164 14.39 2.76 5.42
N ARG A 165 14.03 4.01 5.75
CA ARG A 165 14.75 4.82 6.75
C ARG A 165 14.63 4.25 8.17
N ASP A 166 13.55 3.57 8.48
CA ASP A 166 13.38 2.80 9.73
C ASP A 166 14.23 1.50 9.75
N GLY A 167 15.05 1.26 8.73
CA GLY A 167 15.91 0.08 8.60
C GLY A 167 15.15 -1.21 8.22
N LYS A 168 13.93 -1.09 7.73
CA LYS A 168 13.07 -2.23 7.33
C LYS A 168 12.40 -1.96 5.99
N PRO A 169 13.16 -1.85 4.88
CA PRO A 169 12.57 -1.66 3.57
C PRO A 169 11.54 -2.76 3.27
N TYR A 170 10.50 -2.40 2.53
CA TYR A 170 9.53 -3.38 2.09
C TYR A 170 10.16 -4.35 1.09
N ASP A 171 9.91 -5.63 1.32
CA ASP A 171 10.36 -6.74 0.49
C ASP A 171 9.34 -7.89 0.53
N SER A 172 9.59 -8.99 -0.18
CA SER A 172 8.68 -10.13 -0.33
C SER A 172 8.03 -10.62 0.96
N GLY A 173 8.76 -10.57 2.09
CA GLY A 173 8.28 -11.06 3.39
C GLY A 173 7.49 -10.06 4.24
N ASN A 174 7.52 -8.77 3.93
CA ASN A 174 6.95 -7.71 4.80
C ASN A 174 6.14 -6.64 4.07
N MET A 175 5.66 -6.92 2.85
CA MET A 175 4.82 -5.99 2.08
C MET A 175 3.64 -5.45 2.86
N PRO A 176 3.17 -4.22 2.55
CA PRO A 176 1.96 -3.68 3.14
C PRO A 176 0.78 -4.64 2.94
N LYS A 177 0.11 -4.98 4.05
CA LYS A 177 -1.06 -5.86 3.97
C LYS A 177 -2.24 -5.06 3.44
N GLU A 178 -2.85 -5.55 2.39
CA GLU A 178 -4.08 -4.95 1.89
C GLU A 178 -5.22 -5.10 2.92
N PRO A 179 -6.01 -4.05 3.14
CA PRO A 179 -7.22 -4.19 3.93
C PRO A 179 -8.15 -5.20 3.24
N MET A 180 -8.72 -6.11 4.03
CA MET A 180 -9.64 -7.12 3.49
C MET A 180 -10.81 -6.43 2.77
N LYS A 181 -11.04 -6.80 1.51
CA LYS A 181 -12.20 -6.29 0.75
C LYS A 181 -13.47 -6.57 1.55
N LYS A 182 -14.34 -5.57 1.69
CA LYS A 182 -15.60 -5.66 2.47
C LYS A 182 -16.44 -6.90 2.12
N GLY A 183 -16.37 -7.37 0.87
CA GLY A 183 -17.04 -8.58 0.41
C GLY A 183 -16.56 -9.87 1.13
N TRP A 184 -15.29 -9.95 1.52
CA TRP A 184 -14.78 -11.11 2.26
C TRP A 184 -15.33 -11.20 3.68
N ILE A 185 -15.61 -10.06 4.32
CA ILE A 185 -16.24 -10.00 5.64
C ILE A 185 -17.66 -10.58 5.55
N LEU A 186 -18.40 -10.21 4.51
CA LEU A 186 -19.76 -10.69 4.28
C LEU A 186 -19.75 -12.19 3.95
N ALA A 187 -18.81 -12.65 3.13
CA ALA A 187 -18.62 -14.07 2.83
C ALA A 187 -18.27 -14.88 4.10
N ALA A 188 -17.38 -14.38 4.95
CA ALA A 188 -17.01 -15.03 6.20
C ALA A 188 -18.22 -15.16 7.16
N ILE A 189 -19.07 -14.14 7.25
CA ILE A 189 -20.29 -14.17 8.06
C ILE A 189 -21.25 -15.26 7.53
N ILE A 190 -21.47 -15.32 6.21
CA ILE A 190 -22.35 -16.31 5.58
C ILE A 190 -21.82 -17.73 5.84
N ILE A 191 -20.53 -17.96 5.63
CA ILE A 191 -19.90 -19.27 5.87
C ILE A 191 -20.02 -19.65 7.36
N GLY A 192 -19.76 -18.72 8.29
CA GLY A 192 -19.91 -18.94 9.73
C GLY A 192 -21.34 -19.32 10.09
N PHE A 193 -22.34 -18.65 9.49
CA PHE A 193 -23.75 -18.97 9.70
C PHE A 193 -24.13 -20.37 9.20
N LEU A 194 -23.67 -20.73 8.01
CA LEU A 194 -23.90 -22.09 7.44
C LEU A 194 -23.29 -23.19 8.30
N LEU A 195 -22.03 -23.02 8.72
CA LEU A 195 -21.37 -23.99 9.60
C LEU A 195 -22.08 -24.11 10.95
N SER A 196 -22.53 -22.99 11.53
CA SER A 196 -23.32 -22.99 12.77
C SER A 196 -24.63 -23.74 12.59
N PHE A 197 -25.32 -23.57 11.47
CA PHE A 197 -26.60 -24.26 11.19
C PHE A 197 -26.42 -25.77 11.07
N ILE A 198 -25.32 -26.22 10.43
CA ILE A 198 -24.98 -27.64 10.30
C ILE A 198 -24.70 -28.25 11.67
N THR A 199 -23.88 -27.58 12.49
CA THR A 199 -23.52 -28.09 13.82
C THR A 199 -24.73 -28.17 14.76
N VAL A 200 -25.55 -27.10 14.81
CA VAL A 200 -26.79 -27.11 15.61
C VAL A 200 -27.78 -28.12 15.09
N GLY A 201 -27.92 -28.29 13.77
CA GLY A 201 -28.78 -29.29 13.15
C GLY A 201 -28.41 -30.70 13.53
N THR A 202 -27.10 -31.05 13.50
CA THR A 202 -26.61 -32.37 13.91
C THR A 202 -26.81 -32.63 15.41
N MET A 203 -26.59 -31.62 16.27
CA MET A 203 -26.86 -31.70 17.70
C MET A 203 -28.35 -31.92 17.98
N LYS A 204 -29.23 -31.14 17.31
CA LYS A 204 -30.69 -31.31 17.43
C LYS A 204 -31.17 -32.66 16.94
N SER A 205 -30.57 -33.21 15.88
CA SER A 205 -30.89 -34.54 15.38
C SER A 205 -30.54 -35.64 16.40
N LYS A 206 -29.37 -35.53 17.05
CA LYS A 206 -28.96 -36.46 18.12
C LYS A 206 -29.88 -36.40 19.33
N LEU A 207 -30.38 -35.24 19.71
CA LEU A 207 -31.34 -35.07 20.79
C LEU A 207 -32.72 -35.67 20.49
N LYS A 208 -33.13 -35.72 19.22
CA LYS A 208 -34.40 -36.37 18.83
C LYS A 208 -34.41 -37.89 19.00
N THR A 209 -33.24 -38.54 19.06
CA THR A 209 -33.11 -39.98 19.25
C THR A 209 -33.18 -40.37 20.73
N VAL A 210 -33.05 -39.42 21.65
CA VAL A 210 -33.17 -39.66 23.09
C VAL A 210 -34.64 -39.60 23.46
N ARG A 211 -35.26 -40.77 23.70
CA ARG A 211 -36.57 -40.81 24.35
C ARG A 211 -36.39 -40.51 25.83
N PHE A 212 -37.11 -39.51 26.30
CA PHE A 212 -37.14 -39.21 27.72
C PHE A 212 -37.79 -40.39 28.46
N GLN A 213 -37.03 -41.10 29.25
CA GLN A 213 -37.51 -42.17 30.09
C GLN A 213 -37.46 -41.69 31.53
N PRO A 214 -38.61 -41.43 32.15
CA PRO A 214 -38.69 -40.71 33.43
C PRO A 214 -38.15 -41.49 34.63
N MET A 215 -37.89 -42.79 34.50
CA MET A 215 -37.38 -43.60 35.60
C MET A 215 -36.31 -44.58 35.14
N ALA A 216 -35.06 -44.37 35.60
CA ALA A 216 -33.95 -45.31 35.40
C ALA A 216 -34.21 -46.66 36.17
N SER A 217 -35.07 -46.65 37.14
CA SER A 217 -35.46 -47.84 37.91
C SER A 217 -36.13 -48.92 37.10
N SER A 218 -36.72 -48.60 35.91
CA SER A 218 -37.32 -49.58 35.04
C SER A 218 -36.32 -50.51 34.33
N TYR A 219 -35.04 -50.18 34.35
CA TYR A 219 -33.95 -50.98 33.80
C TYR A 219 -33.17 -51.79 34.84
N MET A 220 -33.38 -51.51 36.11
CA MET A 220 -32.71 -52.26 37.18
C MET A 220 -33.59 -53.32 37.75
N LYS A 221 -33.13 -54.60 37.70
CA LYS A 221 -33.73 -55.68 38.48
C LYS A 221 -33.49 -55.37 39.97
N ALA A 222 -34.54 -55.34 40.76
CA ALA A 222 -34.43 -55.05 42.19
C ALA A 222 -33.35 -55.90 42.85
N GLY A 223 -32.35 -55.27 43.49
CA GLY A 223 -31.27 -55.96 44.18
C GLY A 223 -30.10 -56.44 43.31
N SER A 224 -30.05 -56.13 42.02
CA SER A 224 -29.01 -56.63 41.12
C SER A 224 -27.75 -55.66 41.02
N MET A 225 -27.80 -54.48 41.59
CA MET A 225 -26.71 -53.55 41.54
C MET A 225 -25.95 -53.56 42.86
N ASN A 226 -24.75 -54.13 42.86
CA ASN A 226 -23.81 -54.07 43.98
C ASN A 226 -22.53 -53.43 43.49
N ILE A 227 -22.31 -52.16 43.80
CA ILE A 227 -21.08 -51.42 43.45
C ILE A 227 -20.07 -51.74 44.55
N THR A 228 -19.07 -52.57 44.23
CA THR A 228 -18.00 -52.95 45.12
C THR A 228 -16.81 -52.01 45.09
N GLU A 229 -16.60 -51.31 43.97
CA GLU A 229 -15.53 -50.32 43.85
C GLU A 229 -15.92 -49.29 42.76
N SER A 230 -15.71 -47.98 43.04
CA SER A 230 -15.84 -46.89 42.06
C SER A 230 -14.52 -46.15 42.04
N ARG A 231 -13.81 -46.19 40.91
CA ARG A 231 -12.53 -45.55 40.73
C ARG A 231 -12.50 -44.75 39.44
N ASP A 232 -12.24 -43.48 39.55
CA ASP A 232 -11.99 -42.64 38.40
C ASP A 232 -10.47 -42.48 38.21
N MET A 233 -9.93 -42.88 37.06
CA MET A 233 -8.50 -42.88 36.80
C MET A 233 -8.22 -42.15 35.50
N PHE A 234 -7.65 -40.94 35.62
CA PHE A 234 -7.08 -40.21 34.49
C PHE A 234 -5.78 -40.91 34.05
N LEU A 235 -5.77 -41.45 32.82
CA LEU A 235 -4.61 -42.22 32.35
C LEU A 235 -3.48 -41.35 31.83
N TYR A 236 -3.70 -40.49 30.91
CA TYR A 236 -2.75 -39.43 30.47
C TYR A 236 -3.30 -38.66 29.28
N ASN A 237 -2.72 -37.52 29.01
CA ASN A 237 -2.94 -36.72 27.79
C ASN A 237 -1.61 -36.52 27.07
N THR A 238 -1.51 -36.86 25.80
CA THR A 238 -0.32 -36.67 24.99
C THR A 238 -0.55 -35.52 24.03
N VAL A 239 0.24 -34.45 24.18
CA VAL A 239 0.23 -33.30 23.26
C VAL A 239 1.47 -33.39 22.38
N THR A 240 1.29 -33.71 21.11
CA THR A 240 2.38 -33.67 20.12
C THR A 240 2.39 -32.29 19.46
N ARG A 241 3.51 -31.57 19.57
CA ARG A 241 3.73 -30.31 18.87
C ARG A 241 4.60 -30.59 17.67
N THR A 242 4.05 -30.34 16.47
CA THR A 242 4.81 -30.34 15.23
C THR A 242 5.22 -28.90 14.93
N ALA A 243 6.52 -28.63 14.84
CA ALA A 243 7.02 -27.33 14.43
C ALA A 243 6.64 -27.08 12.97
N LYS A 244 6.08 -25.89 12.69
CA LYS A 244 5.80 -25.47 11.32
C LYS A 244 7.15 -25.33 10.57
N PRO A 245 7.28 -25.85 9.34
CA PRO A 245 8.46 -25.62 8.53
C PRO A 245 8.74 -24.12 8.42
N LYS A 246 10.01 -23.76 8.62
CA LYS A 246 10.46 -22.40 8.41
C LYS A 246 10.62 -22.25 6.90
N ASP A 247 9.80 -21.41 6.28
CA ASP A 247 10.01 -21.00 4.90
C ASP A 247 11.39 -20.36 4.82
N ASN A 248 12.32 -20.99 4.10
CA ASN A 248 13.57 -20.37 3.71
C ASN A 248 13.22 -19.35 2.64
N ASP A 249 12.96 -18.12 3.08
CA ASP A 249 12.84 -16.98 2.20
C ASP A 249 14.19 -16.76 1.53
N SER A 250 14.29 -17.15 0.28
CA SER A 250 15.45 -16.90 -0.56
C SER A 250 15.43 -15.42 -0.91
N GLY A 251 16.32 -14.68 -0.26
CA GLY A 251 16.88 -13.39 -0.60
C GLY A 251 16.03 -12.46 -1.43
N GLY A 252 15.16 -11.68 -0.76
CA GLY A 252 14.67 -10.43 -1.31
C GLY A 252 15.82 -9.42 -1.43
N GLY A 253 15.64 -8.41 -2.26
CA GLY A 253 16.62 -7.37 -2.52
C GLY A 253 16.30 -6.64 -3.82
N SER A 254 17.22 -5.81 -4.25
CA SER A 254 17.13 -5.09 -5.52
C SER A 254 18.16 -5.61 -6.50
N SER A 255 17.72 -5.95 -7.69
CA SER A 255 18.60 -6.17 -8.83
C SER A 255 19.10 -4.83 -9.37
N THR A 256 20.33 -4.78 -9.84
CA THR A 256 20.93 -3.56 -10.39
C THR A 256 21.55 -3.80 -11.74
N HIS A 257 21.54 -2.72 -12.57
CA HIS A 257 22.22 -2.68 -13.87
C HIS A 257 22.89 -1.31 -14.06
N SER A 258 23.69 -1.17 -15.08
CA SER A 258 24.36 0.10 -15.41
C SER A 258 23.66 0.76 -16.61
N SER A 259 23.36 2.06 -16.48
CA SER A 259 22.84 2.88 -17.57
C SER A 259 23.93 3.20 -18.61
N SER A 260 23.55 3.85 -19.69
CA SER A 260 24.48 4.32 -20.73
C SER A 260 25.47 5.36 -20.20
N SER A 261 25.12 6.10 -19.14
CA SER A 261 26.00 7.05 -18.45
C SER A 261 27.01 6.39 -17.52
N GLY A 262 26.89 5.07 -17.25
CA GLY A 262 27.69 4.33 -16.28
C GLY A 262 27.17 4.40 -14.85
N THR A 263 26.04 5.05 -14.61
CA THR A 263 25.37 5.08 -13.31
C THR A 263 24.70 3.74 -13.00
N SER A 264 24.73 3.33 -11.73
CA SER A 264 24.05 2.10 -11.29
C SER A 264 22.57 2.40 -10.99
N HIS A 265 21.69 1.68 -11.63
CA HIS A 265 20.26 1.72 -11.43
C HIS A 265 19.71 0.38 -10.95
N GLY A 266 18.66 0.42 -10.13
CA GLY A 266 17.72 -0.67 -9.95
C GLY A 266 16.45 -0.35 -10.72
N GLY A 267 15.52 -1.28 -10.80
CA GLY A 267 14.26 -0.96 -11.43
C GLY A 267 13.46 -2.19 -11.85
N GLY A 268 12.25 -1.91 -12.29
CA GLY A 268 11.33 -2.91 -12.81
C GLY A 268 10.16 -2.25 -13.52
N GLY A 269 9.48 -3.01 -14.35
CA GLY A 269 8.39 -2.49 -15.16
C GLY A 269 7.39 -3.57 -15.57
N GLY A 270 6.37 -3.15 -16.31
CA GLY A 270 5.32 -4.02 -16.83
C GLY A 270 4.35 -3.27 -17.74
N LYS A 271 3.30 -3.95 -18.17
CA LYS A 271 2.24 -3.39 -19.03
C LYS A 271 0.95 -3.12 -18.24
N PHE A 272 0.19 -2.13 -18.70
CA PHE A 272 -1.10 -1.73 -18.13
C PHE A 272 -2.22 -1.64 -19.18
#